data_0657000bce3210152886f8ec3e8fc65b
#
_entry.id   0657000bce3210152886f8ec3e8fc65b
#
_cell.length_a   1.000
_cell.length_b   1.000
_cell.length_c   1.000
_cell.angle_alpha   90.00
_cell.angle_beta   90.00
_cell.angle_gamma   90.00
#
_symmetry.space_group_name_H-M   'P 1'
#
loop_
_entity.id
_entity.type
_entity.pdbx_description
1 polymer ?
#
loop_
_entity_poly.entity_id
_entity_poly.type
_entity_poly.pdbx_seq_one_letter_code
_entity_poly.pdbx_strand_id
1 'polypeptide(L)'
;MIIIAVIVTFVLTTVLSMAGVGAAFVLIPVFLALGVELHSAMATALLLNAIAMSIASVTFIRKGLVEWRMVVPMLVIAVIASPLGVQFGRGLERNLLLWLFVAFLLFASLMMMFYRPTPRSMGGSMKSGLMLGLPVGAIAGFVGGLLGVGGGNIIVPALVAAGLEPKRASASASFVVIFASLSGFLAHIQVADLGPALLGATATATAAGAALGAWLATEKLRADQLKRVIALVLLAVALKTAWGLL
;
A
#
# COMPACT_ATOMS: atom_id res chain seq x y z
N MET A 1 -1.07 -7.57 24.41
CA MET A 1 -1.48 -6.77 23.23
C MET A 1 -0.29 -6.48 22.29
N ILE A 2 0.82 -5.89 22.76
CA ILE A 2 1.99 -5.53 21.92
C ILE A 2 2.56 -6.75 21.18
N ILE A 3 2.75 -7.89 21.85
CA ILE A 3 3.30 -9.11 21.21
C ILE A 3 2.44 -9.58 20.04
N ILE A 4 1.11 -9.57 20.19
CA ILE A 4 0.18 -9.94 19.11
C ILE A 4 0.31 -8.95 17.96
N ALA A 5 0.35 -7.65 18.24
CA ALA A 5 0.53 -6.62 17.23
C ALA A 5 1.85 -6.80 16.44
N VAL A 6 2.95 -7.12 17.13
CA VAL A 6 4.27 -7.39 16.55
C VAL A 6 4.24 -8.60 15.62
N ILE A 7 3.71 -9.73 16.08
CA ILE A 7 3.64 -10.97 15.30
C ILE A 7 2.76 -10.76 14.06
N VAL A 8 1.57 -10.18 14.24
CA VAL A 8 0.63 -9.94 13.14
C VAL A 8 1.24 -8.95 12.14
N THR A 9 1.86 -7.87 12.61
CA THR A 9 2.55 -6.89 11.75
C THR A 9 3.67 -7.56 10.97
N PHE A 10 4.52 -8.37 11.60
CA PHE A 10 5.61 -9.08 10.92
C PHE A 10 5.09 -9.99 9.81
N VAL A 11 4.12 -10.87 10.12
CA VAL A 11 3.57 -11.82 9.15
C VAL A 11 2.89 -11.10 7.99
N LEU A 12 2.02 -10.13 8.29
CA LEU A 12 1.30 -9.39 7.27
C LEU A 12 2.24 -8.55 6.39
N THR A 13 3.20 -7.87 7.00
CA THR A 13 4.18 -7.10 6.24
C THR A 13 5.05 -7.99 5.36
N THR A 14 5.45 -9.18 5.84
CA THR A 14 6.19 -10.15 5.03
C THR A 14 5.40 -10.51 3.77
N VAL A 15 4.15 -10.94 3.93
CA VAL A 15 3.31 -11.36 2.80
C VAL A 15 3.03 -10.20 1.83
N LEU A 16 2.75 -9.01 2.34
CA LEU A 16 2.31 -7.89 1.52
C LEU A 16 3.47 -7.11 0.88
N SER A 17 4.64 -7.11 1.50
CA SER A 17 5.86 -6.55 0.89
C SER A 17 6.33 -7.35 -0.31
N MET A 18 6.02 -8.65 -0.39
CA MET A 18 6.26 -9.45 -1.59
C MET A 18 5.54 -8.86 -2.82
N ALA A 19 4.35 -8.30 -2.62
CA ALA A 19 3.55 -7.72 -3.70
C ALA A 19 3.95 -6.29 -4.07
N GLY A 20 4.79 -5.64 -3.29
CA GLY A 20 5.12 -4.23 -3.48
C GLY A 20 3.95 -3.27 -3.24
N VAL A 21 2.92 -3.73 -2.54
CA VAL A 21 1.69 -2.98 -2.29
C VAL A 21 1.72 -2.30 -0.93
N GLY A 22 2.52 -2.84 -0.01
CA GLY A 22 2.59 -2.42 1.38
C GLY A 22 1.50 -3.03 2.25
N ALA A 23 1.66 -2.91 3.57
CA ALA A 23 0.81 -3.56 4.54
C ALA A 23 -0.23 -2.64 5.20
N ALA A 24 -0.22 -1.33 4.89
CA ALA A 24 -1.03 -0.33 5.59
C ALA A 24 -2.52 -0.69 5.62
N PHE A 25 -3.08 -1.13 4.50
CA PHE A 25 -4.51 -1.44 4.38
C PHE A 25 -4.98 -2.61 5.26
N VAL A 26 -4.08 -3.54 5.64
CA VAL A 26 -4.41 -4.62 6.57
C VAL A 26 -4.08 -4.23 8.01
N LEU A 27 -3.06 -3.41 8.21
CA LEU A 27 -2.67 -2.95 9.54
C LEU A 27 -3.71 -2.04 10.17
N ILE A 28 -4.43 -1.22 9.37
CA ILE A 28 -5.50 -0.35 9.88
C ILE A 28 -6.57 -1.15 10.65
N PRO A 29 -7.24 -2.17 10.07
CA PRO A 29 -8.20 -2.97 10.81
C PRO A 29 -7.62 -3.71 12.01
N VAL A 30 -6.35 -4.11 11.94
CA VAL A 30 -5.66 -4.75 13.07
C VAL A 30 -5.52 -3.76 14.23
N PHE A 31 -5.06 -2.54 13.96
CA PHE A 31 -4.92 -1.50 14.99
C PHE A 31 -6.28 -1.08 15.55
N LEU A 32 -7.32 -0.97 14.71
CA LEU A 32 -8.69 -0.72 15.18
C LEU A 32 -9.19 -1.83 16.11
N ALA A 33 -8.91 -3.12 15.78
CA ALA A 33 -9.26 -4.26 16.63
C ALA A 33 -8.49 -4.28 17.96
N LEU A 34 -7.33 -3.63 18.02
CA LEU A 34 -6.55 -3.42 19.25
C LEU A 34 -6.98 -2.16 20.03
N GLY A 35 -8.03 -1.47 19.59
CA GLY A 35 -8.57 -0.29 20.26
C GLY A 35 -7.87 1.02 19.91
N VAL A 36 -7.02 1.04 18.88
CA VAL A 36 -6.38 2.28 18.41
C VAL A 36 -7.42 3.11 17.65
N GLU A 37 -7.43 4.41 17.88
CA GLU A 37 -8.32 5.36 17.19
C GLU A 37 -8.03 5.38 15.67
N LEU A 38 -9.05 5.63 14.83
CA LEU A 38 -8.97 5.50 13.37
C LEU A 38 -7.86 6.33 12.73
N HIS A 39 -7.74 7.62 13.08
CA HIS A 39 -6.71 8.48 12.50
C HIS A 39 -5.30 8.10 12.97
N SER A 40 -5.16 7.66 14.23
CA SER A 40 -3.91 7.13 14.77
C SER A 40 -3.53 5.80 14.12
N ALA A 41 -4.50 4.92 13.86
CA ALA A 41 -4.30 3.67 13.12
C ALA A 41 -3.85 3.94 11.68
N MET A 42 -4.47 4.91 10.98
CA MET A 42 -4.09 5.32 9.63
C MET A 42 -2.68 5.93 9.59
N ALA A 43 -2.36 6.85 10.53
CA ALA A 43 -1.04 7.44 10.63
C ALA A 43 0.05 6.39 10.88
N THR A 44 -0.17 5.50 11.87
CA THR A 44 0.75 4.41 12.17
C THR A 44 0.93 3.50 10.96
N ALA A 45 -0.16 3.10 10.32
CA ALA A 45 -0.11 2.23 9.15
C ALA A 45 0.66 2.87 7.98
N LEU A 46 0.48 4.17 7.71
CA LEU A 46 1.23 4.91 6.69
C LEU A 46 2.73 4.98 6.99
N LEU A 47 3.11 5.22 8.25
CA LEU A 47 4.52 5.23 8.65
C LEU A 47 5.16 3.86 8.49
N LEU A 48 4.50 2.80 9.00
CA LEU A 48 4.97 1.43 8.85
C LEU A 48 5.06 1.03 7.37
N ASN A 49 4.12 1.49 6.56
CA ASN A 49 4.12 1.26 5.12
C ASN A 49 5.31 1.95 4.43
N ALA A 50 5.63 3.19 4.80
CA ALA A 50 6.80 3.90 4.28
C ALA A 50 8.10 3.15 4.65
N ILE A 51 8.21 2.65 5.88
CA ILE A 51 9.35 1.83 6.34
C ILE A 51 9.45 0.54 5.51
N ALA A 52 8.34 -0.21 5.39
CA ALA A 52 8.30 -1.46 4.65
C ALA A 52 8.71 -1.27 3.19
N MET A 53 8.12 -0.27 2.54
CA MET A 53 8.38 0.00 1.13
C MET A 53 9.79 0.56 0.88
N SER A 54 10.37 1.30 1.82
CA SER A 54 11.76 1.73 1.74
C SER A 54 12.72 0.53 1.69
N ILE A 55 12.52 -0.44 2.58
CA ILE A 55 13.34 -1.66 2.64
C ILE A 55 13.13 -2.52 1.38
N ALA A 56 11.89 -2.75 0.98
CA ALA A 56 11.58 -3.52 -0.23
C ALA A 56 12.15 -2.87 -1.49
N SER A 57 12.05 -1.54 -1.61
CA SER A 57 12.55 -0.79 -2.76
C SER A 57 14.07 -0.88 -2.93
N VAL A 58 14.84 -0.95 -1.84
CA VAL A 58 16.30 -1.17 -1.94
C VAL A 58 16.59 -2.46 -2.71
N THR A 59 15.88 -3.54 -2.40
CA THR A 59 16.04 -4.83 -3.09
C THR A 59 15.62 -4.73 -4.56
N PHE A 60 14.50 -4.09 -4.84
CA PHE A 60 13.99 -3.95 -6.20
C PHE A 60 14.84 -3.03 -7.09
N ILE A 61 15.38 -1.94 -6.52
CA ILE A 61 16.28 -1.02 -7.22
C ILE A 61 17.58 -1.74 -7.59
N ARG A 62 18.17 -2.48 -6.63
CA ARG A 62 19.40 -3.26 -6.87
C ARG A 62 19.24 -4.30 -7.98
N LYS A 63 18.02 -4.81 -8.17
CA LYS A 63 17.67 -5.76 -9.25
C LYS A 63 17.23 -5.10 -10.56
N GLY A 64 17.25 -3.77 -10.65
CA GLY A 64 16.90 -3.02 -11.86
C GLY A 64 15.43 -3.18 -12.29
N LEU A 65 14.53 -3.42 -11.33
CA LEU A 65 13.11 -3.69 -11.61
C LEU A 65 12.26 -2.41 -11.67
N VAL A 66 12.78 -1.27 -11.23
CA VAL A 66 12.03 0.00 -11.16
C VAL A 66 11.99 0.68 -12.52
N GLU A 67 10.80 1.01 -13.00
CA GLU A 67 10.56 1.72 -14.26
C GLU A 67 10.49 3.24 -14.02
N TRP A 68 11.65 3.89 -13.95
CA TRP A 68 11.80 5.29 -13.55
C TRP A 68 10.96 6.28 -14.37
N ARG A 69 10.73 6.00 -15.66
CA ARG A 69 9.94 6.87 -16.54
C ARG A 69 8.50 7.02 -16.10
N MET A 70 7.94 5.99 -15.46
CA MET A 70 6.59 6.01 -14.91
C MET A 70 6.57 6.45 -13.45
N VAL A 71 7.62 6.07 -12.70
CA VAL A 71 7.73 6.36 -11.27
C VAL A 71 7.80 7.85 -11.00
N VAL A 72 8.64 8.60 -11.74
CA VAL A 72 8.85 10.03 -11.48
C VAL A 72 7.56 10.86 -11.56
N PRO A 73 6.77 10.82 -12.67
CA PRO A 73 5.53 11.58 -12.72
C PRO A 73 4.48 11.12 -11.71
N MET A 74 4.39 9.79 -11.46
CA MET A 74 3.49 9.26 -10.43
C MET A 74 3.85 9.75 -9.04
N LEU A 75 5.15 9.74 -8.70
CA LEU A 75 5.65 10.14 -7.40
C LEU A 75 5.31 11.59 -7.10
N VAL A 76 5.63 12.50 -8.03
CA VAL A 76 5.39 13.94 -7.84
C VAL A 76 3.92 14.21 -7.54
N ILE A 77 3.04 13.65 -8.34
CA ILE A 77 1.61 13.92 -8.17
C ILE A 77 1.02 13.18 -6.95
N ALA A 78 1.49 11.96 -6.65
CA ALA A 78 1.03 11.20 -5.50
C ALA A 78 1.40 11.85 -4.17
N VAL A 79 2.60 12.44 -4.07
CA VAL A 79 3.05 13.18 -2.88
C VAL A 79 2.19 14.40 -2.63
N ILE A 80 1.75 15.10 -3.68
CA ILE A 80 0.85 16.27 -3.57
C ILE A 80 -0.58 15.82 -3.26
N ALA A 81 -1.06 14.77 -3.92
CA ALA A 81 -2.43 14.29 -3.78
C ALA A 81 -2.70 13.60 -2.45
N SER A 82 -1.69 12.98 -1.83
CA SER A 82 -1.86 12.23 -0.57
C SER A 82 -2.30 13.14 0.61
N PRO A 83 -1.66 14.28 0.90
CA PRO A 83 -2.15 15.21 1.93
C PRO A 83 -3.55 15.76 1.64
N LEU A 84 -3.88 16.00 0.37
CA LEU A 84 -5.23 16.43 -0.02
C LEU A 84 -6.27 15.36 0.31
N GLY A 85 -5.95 14.08 0.04
CA GLY A 85 -6.79 12.96 0.45
C GLY A 85 -6.99 12.89 1.96
N VAL A 86 -5.92 13.07 2.74
CA VAL A 86 -5.99 13.12 4.22
C VAL A 86 -6.89 14.25 4.69
N GLN A 87 -6.72 15.48 4.16
CA GLN A 87 -7.54 16.63 4.55
C GLN A 87 -9.00 16.41 4.23
N PHE A 88 -9.30 15.86 3.06
CA PHE A 88 -10.66 15.50 2.68
C PHE A 88 -11.26 14.44 3.61
N GLY A 89 -10.48 13.41 3.96
CA GLY A 89 -10.88 12.33 4.88
C GLY A 89 -11.23 12.79 6.28
N ARG A 90 -10.55 13.85 6.78
CA ARG A 90 -10.85 14.44 8.10
C ARG A 90 -12.26 15.03 8.20
N GLY A 91 -12.82 15.47 7.08
CA GLY A 91 -14.19 15.99 7.01
C GLY A 91 -15.27 14.92 6.88
N LEU A 92 -14.90 13.66 6.70
CA LEU A 92 -15.84 12.56 6.52
C LEU A 92 -16.17 11.89 7.85
N GLU A 93 -17.41 11.46 7.98
CA GLU A 93 -17.83 10.61 9.10
C GLU A 93 -17.06 9.27 9.09
N ARG A 94 -16.72 8.79 10.29
CA ARG A 94 -15.97 7.53 10.47
C ARG A 94 -16.61 6.35 9.73
N ASN A 95 -17.93 6.23 9.79
CA ASN A 95 -18.63 5.12 9.14
C ASN A 95 -18.52 5.19 7.61
N LEU A 96 -18.66 6.39 7.03
CA LEU A 96 -18.50 6.59 5.59
C LEU A 96 -17.07 6.24 5.15
N LEU A 97 -16.06 6.66 5.93
CA LEU A 97 -14.66 6.36 5.63
C LEU A 97 -14.40 4.84 5.65
N LEU A 98 -14.95 4.13 6.62
CA LEU A 98 -14.82 2.67 6.72
C LEU A 98 -15.57 1.95 5.59
N TRP A 99 -16.74 2.43 5.16
CA TRP A 99 -17.43 1.88 3.99
C TRP A 99 -16.65 2.12 2.68
N LEU A 100 -16.07 3.31 2.50
CA LEU A 100 -15.20 3.58 1.36
C LEU A 100 -13.96 2.66 1.38
N PHE A 101 -13.41 2.41 2.57
CA PHE A 101 -12.31 1.47 2.76
C PHE A 101 -12.71 0.03 2.38
N VAL A 102 -13.87 -0.46 2.83
CA VAL A 102 -14.41 -1.78 2.46
C VAL A 102 -14.61 -1.88 0.95
N ALA A 103 -15.25 -0.88 0.33
CA ALA A 103 -15.47 -0.84 -1.11
C ALA A 103 -14.14 -0.89 -1.88
N PHE A 104 -13.13 -0.15 -1.41
CA PHE A 104 -11.79 -0.15 -1.98
C PHE A 104 -11.11 -1.52 -1.86
N LEU A 105 -11.18 -2.18 -0.70
CA LEU A 105 -10.60 -3.50 -0.50
C LEU A 105 -11.28 -4.57 -1.37
N LEU A 106 -12.61 -4.52 -1.50
CA LEU A 106 -13.36 -5.42 -2.39
C LEU A 106 -12.96 -5.20 -3.85
N PHE A 107 -12.91 -3.95 -4.31
CA PHE A 107 -12.45 -3.63 -5.65
C PHE A 107 -11.03 -4.14 -5.92
N ALA A 108 -10.08 -3.87 -5.00
CA ALA A 108 -8.70 -4.31 -5.12
C ALA A 108 -8.58 -5.85 -5.11
N SER A 109 -9.35 -6.54 -4.27
CA SER A 109 -9.41 -8.01 -4.21
C SER A 109 -9.93 -8.59 -5.51
N LEU A 110 -11.07 -8.11 -6.01
CA LEU A 110 -11.66 -8.57 -7.27
C LEU A 110 -10.71 -8.33 -8.45
N MET A 111 -10.10 -7.15 -8.50
CA MET A 111 -9.12 -6.82 -9.54
C MET A 111 -7.92 -7.77 -9.49
N MET A 112 -7.38 -8.05 -8.29
CA MET A 112 -6.28 -9.01 -8.13
C MET A 112 -6.70 -10.44 -8.47
N MET A 113 -7.94 -10.83 -8.24
CA MET A 113 -8.41 -12.20 -8.48
C MET A 113 -8.68 -12.47 -9.97
N PHE A 114 -9.38 -11.57 -10.64
CA PHE A 114 -9.90 -11.79 -11.99
C PHE A 114 -9.07 -11.17 -13.10
N TYR A 115 -8.37 -10.06 -12.84
CA TYR A 115 -7.64 -9.37 -13.89
C TYR A 115 -6.34 -10.11 -14.24
N ARG A 116 -6.26 -10.64 -15.46
CA ARG A 116 -5.07 -11.30 -16.05
C ARG A 116 -4.56 -10.45 -17.20
N PRO A 117 -3.70 -9.49 -16.97
CA PRO A 117 -3.14 -8.69 -18.05
C PRO A 117 -2.22 -9.53 -18.93
N THR A 118 -2.34 -9.32 -20.23
CA THR A 118 -1.31 -9.76 -21.17
C THR A 118 -0.17 -8.73 -21.14
N PRO A 119 1.08 -9.17 -20.90
CA PRO A 119 2.23 -8.27 -20.98
C PRO A 119 2.27 -7.64 -22.39
N ARG A 120 2.09 -6.32 -22.45
CA ARG A 120 2.34 -5.53 -23.65
C ARG A 120 3.67 -4.82 -23.47
N SER A 121 4.54 -4.89 -24.47
CA SER A 121 5.70 -4.01 -24.49
C SER A 121 5.19 -2.58 -24.67
N MET A 122 5.14 -1.81 -23.59
CA MET A 122 4.87 -0.38 -23.69
C MET A 122 6.03 0.25 -24.45
N GLY A 123 5.74 0.76 -25.64
CA GLY A 123 6.71 1.53 -26.41
C GLY A 123 7.28 2.64 -25.53
N GLY A 124 8.60 2.64 -25.33
CA GLY A 124 9.33 3.42 -24.33
C GLY A 124 9.30 4.95 -24.50
N SER A 125 8.16 5.53 -24.86
CA SER A 125 8.01 6.98 -24.96
C SER A 125 7.77 7.62 -23.60
N MET A 126 8.51 8.70 -23.30
CA MET A 126 8.31 9.53 -22.12
C MET A 126 6.87 10.05 -22.02
N LYS A 127 6.21 10.32 -23.18
CA LYS A 127 4.83 10.78 -23.25
C LYS A 127 3.84 9.73 -22.71
N SER A 128 4.04 8.45 -23.00
CA SER A 128 3.17 7.39 -22.47
C SER A 128 3.32 7.21 -20.96
N GLY A 129 4.55 7.37 -20.43
CA GLY A 129 4.80 7.37 -18.99
C GLY A 129 4.10 8.53 -18.27
N LEU A 130 4.09 9.72 -18.87
CA LEU A 130 3.43 10.90 -18.30
C LEU A 130 1.90 10.77 -18.34
N MET A 131 1.34 10.37 -19.49
CA MET A 131 -0.11 10.22 -19.66
C MET A 131 -0.72 9.19 -18.70
N LEU A 132 0.00 8.14 -18.36
CA LEU A 132 -0.46 7.13 -17.42
C LEU A 132 -0.07 7.47 -15.99
N GLY A 133 1.13 7.96 -15.78
CA GLY A 133 1.70 8.22 -14.46
C GLY A 133 0.96 9.29 -13.68
N LEU A 134 0.57 10.40 -14.33
CA LEU A 134 -0.12 11.48 -13.66
C LEU A 134 -1.50 11.07 -13.10
N PRO A 135 -2.44 10.51 -13.89
CA PRO A 135 -3.75 10.15 -13.36
C PRO A 135 -3.67 9.00 -12.35
N VAL A 136 -2.82 8.00 -12.60
CA VAL A 136 -2.64 6.89 -11.65
C VAL A 136 -2.03 7.39 -10.34
N GLY A 137 -1.01 8.25 -10.40
CA GLY A 137 -0.40 8.86 -9.22
C GLY A 137 -1.36 9.75 -8.44
N ALA A 138 -2.17 10.56 -9.14
CA ALA A 138 -3.17 11.42 -8.51
C ALA A 138 -4.24 10.61 -7.76
N ILE A 139 -4.84 9.62 -8.43
CA ILE A 139 -5.87 8.76 -7.83
C ILE A 139 -5.27 7.94 -6.69
N ALA A 140 -4.12 7.32 -6.89
CA ALA A 140 -3.48 6.49 -5.89
C ALA A 140 -3.01 7.31 -4.67
N GLY A 141 -2.45 8.49 -4.89
CA GLY A 141 -2.06 9.40 -3.82
C GLY A 141 -3.27 9.88 -3.02
N PHE A 142 -4.31 10.39 -3.70
CA PHE A 142 -5.52 10.89 -3.05
C PHE A 142 -6.25 9.80 -2.26
N VAL A 143 -6.58 8.67 -2.89
CA VAL A 143 -7.25 7.54 -2.22
C VAL A 143 -6.35 6.92 -1.15
N GLY A 144 -5.05 6.84 -1.43
CA GLY A 144 -4.05 6.34 -0.48
C GLY A 144 -3.96 7.19 0.79
N GLY A 145 -4.01 8.52 0.65
CA GLY A 145 -4.08 9.47 1.76
C GLY A 145 -5.42 9.43 2.48
N LEU A 146 -6.51 9.47 1.72
CA LEU A 146 -7.89 9.43 2.22
C LEU A 146 -8.15 8.23 3.13
N LEU A 147 -7.70 7.06 2.71
CA LEU A 147 -7.94 5.78 3.40
C LEU A 147 -6.75 5.32 4.28
N GLY A 148 -5.64 6.05 4.28
CA GLY A 148 -4.46 5.67 5.04
C GLY A 148 -3.71 4.44 4.49
N VAL A 149 -3.86 4.11 3.20
CA VAL A 149 -3.34 2.85 2.61
C VAL A 149 -2.10 3.02 1.73
N GLY A 150 -1.67 4.25 1.46
CA GLY A 150 -0.45 4.54 0.70
C GLY A 150 -0.52 4.33 -0.82
N GLY A 151 -1.68 3.92 -1.37
CA GLY A 151 -1.96 3.90 -2.81
C GLY A 151 -1.38 2.75 -3.64
N GLY A 152 -0.55 1.87 -3.09
CA GLY A 152 0.08 0.76 -3.81
C GLY A 152 -0.92 -0.21 -4.46
N ASN A 153 -2.05 -0.42 -3.80
CA ASN A 153 -3.17 -1.25 -4.27
C ASN A 153 -3.84 -0.72 -5.56
N ILE A 154 -3.62 0.54 -5.91
CA ILE A 154 -4.10 1.16 -7.15
C ILE A 154 -2.98 1.14 -8.19
N ILE A 155 -1.76 1.51 -7.78
CA ILE A 155 -0.63 1.64 -8.69
C ILE A 155 -0.27 0.30 -9.35
N VAL A 156 -0.15 -0.78 -8.56
CA VAL A 156 0.26 -2.08 -9.09
C VAL A 156 -0.71 -2.58 -10.17
N PRO A 157 -2.04 -2.68 -9.91
CA PRO A 157 -2.97 -3.11 -10.94
C PRO A 157 -2.98 -2.18 -12.17
N ALA A 158 -2.89 -0.86 -11.96
CA ALA A 158 -2.88 0.09 -13.06
C ALA A 158 -1.66 -0.08 -13.97
N LEU A 159 -0.45 -0.27 -13.40
CA LEU A 159 0.76 -0.51 -14.16
C LEU A 159 0.72 -1.84 -14.90
N VAL A 160 0.18 -2.87 -14.24
CA VAL A 160 0.00 -4.20 -14.87
C VAL A 160 -1.03 -4.13 -16.00
N ALA A 161 -2.13 -3.37 -15.81
CA ALA A 161 -3.12 -3.10 -16.85
C ALA A 161 -2.52 -2.37 -18.06
N ALA A 162 -1.57 -1.49 -17.79
CA ALA A 162 -0.81 -0.79 -18.81
C ALA A 162 0.25 -1.66 -19.51
N GLY A 163 0.42 -2.92 -19.11
CA GLY A 163 1.29 -3.90 -19.75
C GLY A 163 2.65 -4.08 -19.10
N LEU A 164 2.91 -3.51 -17.92
CA LEU A 164 4.13 -3.82 -17.17
C LEU A 164 4.07 -5.25 -16.60
N GLU A 165 5.23 -5.89 -16.61
CA GLU A 165 5.40 -7.15 -15.89
C GLU A 165 5.08 -6.96 -14.39
N PRO A 166 4.34 -7.88 -13.73
CA PRO A 166 3.93 -7.74 -12.34
C PRO A 166 5.07 -7.42 -11.35
N LYS A 167 6.25 -8.02 -11.54
CA LYS A 167 7.42 -7.73 -10.69
C LYS A 167 7.91 -6.28 -10.86
N ARG A 168 7.96 -5.78 -12.10
CA ARG A 168 8.32 -4.38 -12.39
C ARG A 168 7.27 -3.40 -11.89
N ALA A 169 6.00 -3.74 -12.05
CA ALA A 169 4.88 -2.94 -11.53
C ALA A 169 4.94 -2.83 -10.00
N SER A 170 5.15 -3.95 -9.29
CA SER A 170 5.33 -3.97 -7.83
C SER A 170 6.54 -3.15 -7.38
N ALA A 171 7.68 -3.31 -8.06
CA ALA A 171 8.90 -2.55 -7.75
C ALA A 171 8.71 -1.05 -7.94
N SER A 172 8.08 -0.65 -9.04
CA SER A 172 7.80 0.75 -9.35
C SER A 172 6.80 1.37 -8.37
N ALA A 173 5.73 0.63 -8.06
CA ALA A 173 4.73 1.05 -7.08
C ALA A 173 5.34 1.22 -5.68
N SER A 174 6.17 0.27 -5.23
CA SER A 174 6.83 0.34 -3.92
C SER A 174 7.57 1.65 -3.72
N PHE A 175 8.30 2.10 -4.73
CA PHE A 175 9.05 3.35 -4.65
C PHE A 175 8.14 4.57 -4.54
N VAL A 176 7.07 4.66 -5.34
CA VAL A 176 6.09 5.76 -5.24
C VAL A 176 5.40 5.77 -3.88
N VAL A 177 5.05 4.59 -3.38
CA VAL A 177 4.33 4.41 -2.11
C VAL A 177 5.13 4.89 -0.91
N ILE A 178 6.46 4.82 -0.92
CA ILE A 178 7.30 5.38 0.16
C ILE A 178 6.92 6.83 0.43
N PHE A 179 7.01 7.63 -0.62
CA PHE A 179 6.83 9.09 -0.51
C PHE A 179 5.37 9.48 -0.34
N ALA A 180 4.45 8.79 -1.01
CA ALA A 180 3.02 9.02 -0.82
C ALA A 180 2.57 8.68 0.61
N SER A 181 3.06 7.56 1.18
CA SER A 181 2.77 7.16 2.56
C SER A 181 3.40 8.13 3.57
N LEU A 182 4.65 8.55 3.34
CA LEU A 182 5.32 9.49 4.22
C LEU A 182 4.62 10.86 4.20
N SER A 183 4.23 11.34 3.03
CA SER A 183 3.47 12.58 2.87
C SER A 183 2.11 12.52 3.55
N GLY A 184 1.39 11.41 3.40
CA GLY A 184 0.13 11.15 4.10
C GLY A 184 0.30 11.04 5.62
N PHE A 185 1.37 10.36 6.08
CA PHE A 185 1.72 10.30 7.50
C PHE A 185 1.94 11.69 8.10
N LEU A 186 2.76 12.52 7.45
CA LEU A 186 3.02 13.90 7.90
C LEU A 186 1.74 14.73 7.97
N ALA A 187 0.79 14.49 7.08
CA ALA A 187 -0.51 15.13 7.14
C ALA A 187 -1.36 14.63 8.32
N HIS A 188 -1.25 13.36 8.73
CA HIS A 188 -1.99 12.80 9.86
C HIS A 188 -1.36 13.10 11.22
N ILE A 189 -0.05 13.36 11.31
CA ILE A 189 0.70 13.46 12.57
C ILE A 189 0.13 14.49 13.56
N GLN A 190 -0.55 15.52 13.05
CA GLN A 190 -1.12 16.58 13.89
C GLN A 190 -2.34 16.13 14.70
N VAL A 191 -2.97 15.02 14.35
CA VAL A 191 -4.20 14.50 14.97
C VAL A 191 -4.04 13.09 15.50
N ALA A 192 -2.86 12.48 15.33
CA ALA A 192 -2.60 11.12 15.72
C ALA A 192 -1.93 11.06 17.09
N ASP A 193 -2.49 10.24 17.98
CA ASP A 193 -1.82 9.84 19.22
C ASP A 193 -1.08 8.52 18.97
N LEU A 194 0.24 8.64 18.82
CA LEU A 194 1.11 7.51 18.51
C LEU A 194 1.76 6.99 19.80
N GLY A 195 1.28 5.88 20.31
CA GLY A 195 1.91 5.19 21.43
C GLY A 195 3.35 4.74 21.10
N PRO A 196 4.41 5.35 21.68
CA PRO A 196 5.79 5.15 21.22
C PRO A 196 6.26 3.70 21.35
N ALA A 197 5.81 2.97 22.36
CA ALA A 197 6.18 1.56 22.56
C ALA A 197 5.57 0.64 21.48
N LEU A 198 4.29 0.86 21.15
CA LEU A 198 3.62 0.10 20.08
C LEU A 198 4.24 0.42 18.71
N LEU A 199 4.49 1.71 18.45
CA LEU A 199 5.09 2.17 17.20
C LEU A 199 6.50 1.59 17.01
N GLY A 200 7.38 1.67 18.02
CA GLY A 200 8.73 1.14 17.94
C GLY A 200 8.76 -0.38 17.72
N ALA A 201 7.94 -1.12 18.46
CA ALA A 201 7.86 -2.58 18.33
C ALA A 201 7.29 -3.02 16.96
N THR A 202 6.27 -2.34 16.46
CA THR A 202 5.70 -2.67 15.14
C THR A 202 6.60 -2.18 13.99
N ALA A 203 7.36 -1.08 14.16
CA ALA A 203 8.34 -0.62 13.16
C ALA A 203 9.47 -1.64 12.95
N THR A 204 10.02 -2.21 14.04
CA THR A 204 11.05 -3.26 13.93
C THR A 204 10.50 -4.52 13.27
N ALA A 205 9.30 -4.96 13.64
CA ALA A 205 8.61 -6.09 13.01
C ALA A 205 8.35 -5.84 11.52
N THR A 206 7.92 -4.63 11.17
CA THR A 206 7.71 -4.19 9.79
C THR A 206 9.01 -4.23 8.98
N ALA A 207 10.10 -3.72 9.54
CA ALA A 207 11.41 -3.72 8.89
C ALA A 207 11.89 -5.15 8.58
N ALA A 208 11.83 -6.03 9.58
CA ALA A 208 12.21 -7.44 9.41
C ALA A 208 11.28 -8.17 8.41
N GLY A 209 9.97 -7.96 8.52
CA GLY A 209 8.98 -8.55 7.62
C GLY A 209 9.15 -8.08 6.17
N ALA A 210 9.39 -6.78 5.96
CA ALA A 210 9.61 -6.23 4.63
C ALA A 210 10.88 -6.76 3.97
N ALA A 211 11.98 -6.88 4.73
CA ALA A 211 13.22 -7.46 4.23
C ALA A 211 13.03 -8.92 3.79
N LEU A 212 12.39 -9.72 4.62
CA LEU A 212 12.08 -11.12 4.32
C LEU A 212 11.12 -11.22 3.12
N GLY A 213 10.06 -10.40 3.08
CA GLY A 213 9.08 -10.39 2.00
C GLY A 213 9.69 -10.01 0.66
N ALA A 214 10.49 -8.96 0.61
CA ALA A 214 11.18 -8.53 -0.61
C ALA A 214 12.17 -9.61 -1.12
N TRP A 215 12.88 -10.28 -0.22
CA TRP A 215 13.75 -11.41 -0.56
C TRP A 215 12.95 -12.59 -1.14
N LEU A 216 11.87 -13.01 -0.48
CA LEU A 216 11.00 -14.09 -0.95
C LEU A 216 10.39 -13.78 -2.32
N ALA A 217 9.93 -12.54 -2.56
CA ALA A 217 9.35 -12.09 -3.82
C ALA A 217 10.31 -12.23 -4.99
N THR A 218 11.59 -11.94 -4.72
CA THR A 218 12.60 -11.95 -5.78
C THR A 218 13.14 -13.35 -6.07
N GLU A 219 13.22 -14.24 -5.06
CA GLU A 219 13.93 -15.52 -5.16
C GLU A 219 13.03 -16.76 -5.25
N LYS A 220 11.84 -16.74 -4.62
CA LYS A 220 11.11 -17.99 -4.33
C LYS A 220 9.69 -18.08 -4.90
N LEU A 221 8.98 -16.97 -5.10
CA LEU A 221 7.55 -17.01 -5.40
C LEU A 221 7.21 -16.73 -6.86
N ARG A 222 6.21 -17.48 -7.35
CA ARG A 222 5.56 -17.21 -8.64
C ARG A 222 4.56 -16.07 -8.46
N ALA A 223 4.52 -15.16 -9.44
CA ALA A 223 3.64 -13.98 -9.43
C ALA A 223 2.15 -14.34 -9.23
N ASP A 224 1.71 -15.48 -9.78
CA ASP A 224 0.31 -15.93 -9.67
C ASP A 224 -0.07 -16.39 -8.24
N GLN A 225 0.84 -17.05 -7.53
CA GLN A 225 0.60 -17.49 -6.15
C GLN A 225 0.48 -16.29 -5.23
N LEU A 226 1.40 -15.35 -5.38
CA LEU A 226 1.41 -14.11 -4.63
C LEU A 226 0.10 -13.33 -4.82
N LYS A 227 -0.32 -13.18 -6.08
CA LYS A 227 -1.56 -12.48 -6.44
C LYS A 227 -2.80 -13.08 -5.76
N ARG A 228 -2.91 -14.41 -5.71
CA ARG A 228 -4.03 -15.11 -5.03
C ARG A 228 -4.01 -14.89 -3.52
N VAL A 229 -2.84 -14.99 -2.89
CA VAL A 229 -2.71 -14.77 -1.44
C VAL A 229 -3.15 -13.35 -1.09
N ILE A 230 -2.71 -12.35 -1.85
CA ILE A 230 -3.11 -10.96 -1.61
C ILE A 230 -4.61 -10.78 -1.79
N ALA A 231 -5.19 -11.30 -2.88
CA ALA A 231 -6.63 -11.21 -3.12
C ALA A 231 -7.44 -11.82 -1.96
N LEU A 232 -7.05 -12.97 -1.44
CA LEU A 232 -7.71 -13.63 -0.31
C LEU A 232 -7.59 -12.82 0.98
N VAL A 233 -6.40 -12.26 1.26
CA VAL A 233 -6.18 -11.42 2.44
C VAL A 233 -7.04 -10.16 2.36
N LEU A 234 -7.06 -9.48 1.20
CA LEU A 234 -7.89 -8.30 0.97
C LEU A 234 -9.38 -8.61 1.17
N LEU A 235 -9.84 -9.72 0.63
CA LEU A 235 -11.24 -10.16 0.77
C LEU A 235 -11.58 -10.45 2.24
N ALA A 236 -10.75 -11.18 2.94
CA ALA A 236 -10.96 -11.53 4.34
C ALA A 236 -11.03 -10.27 5.22
N VAL A 237 -10.13 -9.29 4.98
CA VAL A 237 -10.11 -8.02 5.71
C VAL A 237 -11.35 -7.18 5.38
N ALA A 238 -11.76 -7.11 4.10
CA ALA A 238 -12.97 -6.42 3.68
C ALA A 238 -14.23 -6.98 4.36
N LEU A 239 -14.39 -8.31 4.35
CA LEU A 239 -15.52 -8.98 4.99
C LEU A 239 -15.53 -8.77 6.51
N LYS A 240 -14.37 -8.89 7.17
CA LYS A 240 -14.26 -8.64 8.62
C LYS A 240 -14.63 -7.21 8.98
N THR A 241 -14.15 -6.23 8.18
CA THR A 241 -14.42 -4.81 8.43
C THR A 241 -15.91 -4.50 8.17
N ALA A 242 -16.49 -5.03 7.08
CA ALA A 242 -17.91 -4.88 6.79
C ALA A 242 -18.80 -5.49 7.89
N TRP A 243 -18.45 -6.67 8.38
CA TRP A 243 -19.17 -7.32 9.50
C TRP A 243 -19.16 -6.49 10.77
N GLY A 244 -18.08 -5.76 11.04
CA GLY A 244 -17.96 -4.87 12.19
C GLY A 244 -18.70 -3.53 12.04
N LEU A 245 -19.25 -3.25 10.86
CA LEU A 245 -20.03 -2.05 10.55
C LEU A 245 -21.54 -2.30 10.52
N LEU A 246 -21.96 -3.55 10.42
CA LEU A 246 -23.36 -4.01 10.48
C LEU A 246 -23.76 -4.27 11.92
#